data_b3f5fe10c807ac7caeae321e435b0f31
#
_entry.id   b3f5fe10c807ac7caeae321e435b0f31
#
_cell.length_a   1.000
_cell.length_b   1.000
_cell.length_c   1.000
_cell.angle_alpha   90.00
_cell.angle_beta   90.00
_cell.angle_gamma   90.00
#
_symmetry.space_group_name_H-M   'P 1'
#
loop_
_entity.id
_entity.type
_entity.pdbx_description
1 polymer ?
#
loop_
_entity_poly.entity_id
_entity_poly.type
_entity_poly.pdbx_seq_one_letter_code
_entity_poly.pdbx_strand_id
1 'polypeptide(L)'
;MARITLDHLAHAYRPDPHTADDYALKEINHVWSQGGAYALLGPSGCGKTTLLNIISGLVRPTRGRVLFDDLDVTDLATEARNIAQVFQFPVVYDTMSVRENLAFPLKNRHVPRDRTAQRVEEIARLLDLTRVLDRKASNLTADMKQKISLGRGLVRPDVAAILFDEPLTVIDPHLKWQLRSTLKEIHRALDITMIYVTHDQTEALTFADKVVVMHDGAVVQTGTPDELFERPAHTFVGHFIGSPGMNILPCRVEGATAFIGDQTVALQRTYRPPYGERMELGIRPEFVRLQPRGTGLPVRIRRIDDIGRARIARVEMSGRALAASVPDGISFDGDEAALALDPRQIHIYANGHLVSGESIDGGRA
;
A
#
# COMPACT_ATOMS: atom_id res chain seq x y z
N MET A 1 21.68 -10.04 -2.60
CA MET A 1 20.49 -9.17 -2.66
C MET A 1 20.63 -8.26 -3.84
N ALA A 2 19.53 -7.88 -4.49
CA ALA A 2 19.58 -7.14 -5.74
C ALA A 2 18.67 -5.92 -5.71
N ARG A 3 19.06 -4.88 -6.43
CA ARG A 3 18.17 -3.82 -6.91
C ARG A 3 17.29 -4.41 -8.00
N ILE A 4 15.98 -4.21 -7.94
CA ILE A 4 15.05 -4.70 -8.95
C ILE A 4 14.57 -3.53 -9.79
N THR A 5 14.79 -3.60 -11.10
CA THR A 5 14.37 -2.57 -12.05
C THR A 5 13.33 -3.13 -13.02
N LEU A 6 12.23 -2.43 -13.18
CA LEU A 6 11.25 -2.64 -14.25
C LEU A 6 11.49 -1.57 -15.31
N ASP A 7 11.80 -2.01 -16.51
CA ASP A 7 12.15 -1.15 -17.63
C ASP A 7 11.09 -1.30 -18.74
N HIS A 8 10.22 -0.31 -18.90
CA HIS A 8 9.09 -0.28 -19.85
C HIS A 8 8.21 -1.54 -19.80
N LEU A 9 8.01 -2.08 -18.57
CA LEU A 9 7.31 -3.34 -18.35
C LEU A 9 5.82 -3.18 -18.61
N ALA A 10 5.25 -4.03 -19.49
CA ALA A 10 3.81 -4.12 -19.70
C ALA A 10 3.40 -5.57 -19.93
N HIS A 11 2.17 -5.93 -19.53
CA HIS A 11 1.66 -7.29 -19.70
C HIS A 11 0.17 -7.33 -20.02
N ALA A 12 -0.17 -8.10 -21.03
CA ALA A 12 -1.52 -8.48 -21.40
C ALA A 12 -1.63 -10.00 -21.45
N TYR A 13 -2.71 -10.54 -20.90
CA TYR A 13 -2.99 -11.98 -20.99
C TYR A 13 -3.54 -12.39 -22.36
N ARG A 14 -4.03 -11.42 -23.13
CA ARG A 14 -4.47 -11.65 -24.51
C ARG A 14 -3.28 -11.62 -25.46
N PRO A 15 -3.23 -12.49 -26.48
CA PRO A 15 -2.08 -12.61 -27.36
C PRO A 15 -1.85 -11.37 -28.26
N ASP A 16 -2.86 -10.55 -28.51
CA ASP A 16 -2.76 -9.37 -29.39
C ASP A 16 -3.52 -8.16 -28.76
N PRO A 17 -2.90 -7.46 -27.83
CA PRO A 17 -3.53 -6.32 -27.17
C PRO A 17 -3.55 -5.10 -28.09
N HIS A 18 -4.74 -4.50 -28.32
CA HIS A 18 -4.94 -3.37 -29.19
C HIS A 18 -5.21 -2.05 -28.45
N THR A 19 -5.77 -2.15 -27.25
CA THR A 19 -6.14 -1.00 -26.41
C THR A 19 -5.46 -1.01 -25.07
N ALA A 20 -5.44 0.14 -24.38
CA ALA A 20 -4.87 0.22 -23.01
C ALA A 20 -5.61 -0.68 -22.01
N ASP A 21 -6.90 -0.97 -22.26
CA ASP A 21 -7.74 -1.82 -21.38
C ASP A 21 -7.48 -3.31 -21.55
N ASP A 22 -6.77 -3.71 -22.61
CA ASP A 22 -6.33 -5.09 -22.80
C ASP A 22 -5.16 -5.47 -21.88
N TYR A 23 -4.47 -4.47 -21.33
CA TYR A 23 -3.31 -4.66 -20.49
C TYR A 23 -3.68 -4.82 -19.00
N ALA A 24 -3.32 -5.95 -18.42
CA ALA A 24 -3.36 -6.17 -16.97
C ALA A 24 -2.31 -5.32 -16.23
N LEU A 25 -1.17 -5.05 -16.89
CA LEU A 25 -0.18 -4.06 -16.48
C LEU A 25 0.09 -3.14 -17.66
N LYS A 26 -0.24 -1.87 -17.49
CA LYS A 26 0.16 -0.78 -18.37
C LYS A 26 1.66 -0.54 -18.22
N GLU A 27 2.26 0.27 -19.06
CA GLU A 27 3.69 0.51 -18.99
C GLU A 27 4.15 0.99 -17.60
N ILE A 28 5.04 0.22 -16.99
CA ILE A 28 5.61 0.49 -15.66
C ILE A 28 7.13 0.66 -15.79
N ASN A 29 7.62 1.80 -15.31
CA ASN A 29 9.02 2.07 -15.05
C ASN A 29 9.19 2.26 -13.54
N HIS A 30 9.91 1.35 -12.87
CA HIS A 30 10.06 1.41 -11.42
C HIS A 30 11.36 0.77 -10.94
N VAL A 31 11.89 1.26 -9.82
CA VAL A 31 13.11 0.72 -9.21
C VAL A 31 12.88 0.50 -7.71
N TRP A 32 13.09 -0.73 -7.26
CA TRP A 32 13.25 -1.07 -5.85
C TRP A 32 14.73 -1.15 -5.51
N SER A 33 15.18 -0.34 -4.56
CA SER A 33 16.55 -0.37 -4.08
C SER A 33 16.82 -1.63 -3.26
N GLN A 34 18.05 -2.09 -3.26
CA GLN A 34 18.48 -3.21 -2.42
C GLN A 34 18.21 -2.93 -0.94
N GLY A 35 17.84 -3.95 -0.18
CA GLY A 35 17.67 -3.91 1.28
C GLY A 35 16.42 -3.18 1.77
N GLY A 36 15.56 -2.65 0.89
CA GLY A 36 14.35 -1.92 1.30
C GLY A 36 13.15 -2.83 1.57
N ALA A 37 12.28 -2.39 2.47
CA ALA A 37 10.94 -2.95 2.66
C ALA A 37 9.93 -2.16 1.81
N TYR A 38 9.31 -2.81 0.87
CA TYR A 38 8.34 -2.20 -0.05
C TYR A 38 6.97 -2.86 0.09
N ALA A 39 5.92 -2.06 0.02
CA ALA A 39 4.58 -2.59 -0.15
C ALA A 39 4.05 -2.24 -1.54
N LEU A 40 3.36 -3.18 -2.16
CA LEU A 40 2.60 -3.00 -3.38
C LEU A 40 1.12 -3.00 -3.01
N LEU A 41 0.51 -1.82 -3.02
CA LEU A 41 -0.83 -1.57 -2.49
C LEU A 41 -1.79 -1.15 -3.60
N GLY A 42 -3.03 -1.63 -3.57
CA GLY A 42 -4.06 -1.23 -4.50
C GLY A 42 -5.30 -2.14 -4.42
N PRO A 43 -6.39 -1.78 -5.07
CA PRO A 43 -7.61 -2.59 -5.08
C PRO A 43 -7.40 -3.94 -5.73
N SER A 44 -8.33 -4.89 -5.48
CA SER A 44 -8.30 -6.18 -6.14
C SER A 44 -8.40 -6.02 -7.66
N GLY A 45 -7.64 -6.81 -8.41
CA GLY A 45 -7.64 -6.78 -9.87
C GLY A 45 -6.75 -5.68 -10.50
N CYS A 46 -6.07 -4.80 -9.75
CA CYS A 46 -5.22 -3.76 -10.33
C CYS A 46 -3.84 -4.23 -10.83
N GLY A 47 -3.57 -5.56 -10.87
CA GLY A 47 -2.34 -6.11 -11.46
C GLY A 47 -1.22 -6.47 -10.48
N LYS A 48 -1.38 -6.33 -9.15
CA LYS A 48 -0.31 -6.58 -8.14
C LYS A 48 0.29 -7.99 -8.24
N THR A 49 -0.54 -9.03 -8.19
CA THR A 49 -0.12 -10.43 -8.30
C THR A 49 0.51 -10.71 -9.68
N THR A 50 -0.02 -10.11 -10.75
CA THR A 50 0.58 -10.21 -12.08
C THR A 50 2.01 -9.65 -12.09
N LEU A 51 2.21 -8.48 -11.51
CA LEU A 51 3.53 -7.86 -11.40
C LEU A 51 4.48 -8.73 -10.57
N LEU A 52 4.02 -9.25 -9.42
CA LEU A 52 4.80 -10.14 -8.59
C LEU A 52 5.22 -11.41 -9.36
N ASN A 53 4.28 -12.01 -10.11
CA ASN A 53 4.55 -13.20 -10.92
C ASN A 53 5.52 -12.93 -12.07
N ILE A 54 5.54 -11.72 -12.62
CA ILE A 54 6.55 -11.34 -13.63
C ILE A 54 7.92 -11.18 -12.98
N ILE A 55 8.04 -10.55 -11.83
CA ILE A 55 9.30 -10.41 -11.10
C ILE A 55 9.83 -11.79 -10.72
N SER A 56 8.97 -12.71 -10.31
CA SER A 56 9.36 -14.07 -9.94
C SER A 56 9.69 -14.98 -11.12
N GLY A 57 9.30 -14.61 -12.34
CA GLY A 57 9.50 -15.43 -13.54
C GLY A 57 8.43 -16.50 -13.76
N LEU A 58 7.32 -16.45 -13.02
CA LEU A 58 6.15 -17.31 -13.24
C LEU A 58 5.36 -16.86 -14.47
N VAL A 59 5.43 -15.57 -14.82
CA VAL A 59 4.79 -14.97 -16.00
C VAL A 59 5.85 -14.18 -16.75
N ARG A 60 5.91 -14.37 -18.08
CA ARG A 60 6.73 -13.56 -18.96
C ARG A 60 5.98 -12.29 -19.34
N PRO A 61 6.58 -11.09 -19.24
CA PRO A 61 5.92 -9.86 -19.65
C PRO A 61 5.71 -9.83 -21.17
N THR A 62 4.68 -9.11 -21.62
CA THR A 62 4.43 -8.90 -23.06
C THR A 62 5.44 -7.93 -23.65
N ARG A 63 5.88 -6.94 -22.87
CA ARG A 63 6.87 -5.92 -23.25
C ARG A 63 7.74 -5.56 -22.07
N GLY A 64 8.91 -4.97 -22.37
CA GLY A 64 9.85 -4.47 -21.38
C GLY A 64 10.69 -5.56 -20.73
N ARG A 65 11.41 -5.20 -19.67
CA ARG A 65 12.41 -6.05 -19.04
C ARG A 65 12.34 -5.97 -17.51
N VAL A 66 12.80 -7.05 -16.86
CA VAL A 66 13.07 -7.10 -15.42
C VAL A 66 14.57 -7.28 -15.25
N LEU A 67 15.20 -6.37 -14.51
CA LEU A 67 16.63 -6.47 -14.20
C LEU A 67 16.83 -6.66 -12.70
N PHE A 68 17.76 -7.53 -12.33
CA PHE A 68 18.32 -7.67 -10.99
C PHE A 68 19.74 -7.13 -11.01
N ASP A 69 19.97 -5.99 -10.35
CA ASP A 69 21.12 -5.12 -10.57
C ASP A 69 21.25 -4.75 -12.05
N ASP A 70 22.28 -5.20 -12.72
CA ASP A 70 22.50 -4.97 -14.16
C ASP A 70 22.22 -6.24 -15.02
N LEU A 71 21.76 -7.33 -14.38
CA LEU A 71 21.44 -8.58 -15.07
C LEU A 71 19.98 -8.57 -15.53
N ASP A 72 19.77 -8.72 -16.83
CA ASP A 72 18.44 -8.97 -17.39
C ASP A 72 17.98 -10.39 -17.05
N VAL A 73 16.93 -10.49 -16.24
CA VAL A 73 16.37 -11.78 -15.79
C VAL A 73 15.04 -12.10 -16.48
N THR A 74 14.63 -11.31 -17.46
CA THR A 74 13.30 -11.39 -18.09
C THR A 74 12.99 -12.80 -18.62
N ASP A 75 13.97 -13.44 -19.25
CA ASP A 75 13.84 -14.77 -19.84
C ASP A 75 14.39 -15.90 -18.95
N LEU A 76 14.91 -15.56 -17.77
CA LEU A 76 15.40 -16.58 -16.84
C LEU A 76 14.23 -17.31 -16.14
N ALA A 77 14.39 -18.62 -16.00
CA ALA A 77 13.48 -19.44 -15.21
C ALA A 77 13.48 -19.02 -13.74
N THR A 78 12.37 -19.27 -13.03
CA THR A 78 12.15 -18.86 -11.64
C THR A 78 13.28 -19.29 -10.70
N GLU A 79 13.78 -20.53 -10.84
CA GLU A 79 14.87 -21.08 -10.02
C GLU A 79 16.19 -20.34 -10.22
N ALA A 80 16.44 -19.80 -11.42
CA ALA A 80 17.65 -19.05 -11.75
C ALA A 80 17.63 -17.61 -11.23
N ARG A 81 16.44 -17.04 -10.96
CA ARG A 81 16.29 -15.68 -10.44
C ARG A 81 16.66 -15.54 -8.96
N ASN A 82 16.85 -16.65 -8.28
CA ASN A 82 17.25 -16.70 -6.86
C ASN A 82 16.35 -15.86 -5.92
N ILE A 83 15.05 -15.89 -6.11
CA ILE A 83 14.06 -15.25 -5.22
C ILE A 83 13.38 -16.28 -4.32
N ALA A 84 12.74 -15.80 -3.25
CA ALA A 84 11.77 -16.57 -2.48
C ALA A 84 10.39 -15.93 -2.64
N GLN A 85 9.37 -16.74 -2.90
CA GLN A 85 7.98 -16.29 -2.97
C GLN A 85 7.15 -16.98 -1.90
N VAL A 86 6.38 -16.18 -1.15
CA VAL A 86 5.41 -16.62 -0.17
C VAL A 86 4.03 -16.29 -0.70
N PHE A 87 3.21 -17.31 -0.87
CA PHE A 87 1.88 -17.19 -1.45
C PHE A 87 0.82 -16.89 -0.40
N GLN A 88 -0.33 -16.42 -0.85
CA GLN A 88 -1.51 -16.12 -0.03
C GLN A 88 -1.96 -17.34 0.80
N PHE A 89 -1.99 -18.52 0.19
CA PHE A 89 -2.25 -19.76 0.90
C PHE A 89 -0.96 -20.44 1.30
N PRO A 90 -0.89 -21.02 2.52
CA PRO A 90 0.32 -21.63 3.01
C PRO A 90 0.75 -22.83 2.16
N VAL A 91 1.97 -22.76 1.62
CA VAL A 91 2.60 -23.86 0.89
C VAL A 91 3.49 -24.64 1.85
N VAL A 92 2.98 -25.77 2.33
CA VAL A 92 3.68 -26.65 3.29
C VAL A 92 3.58 -28.11 2.85
N TYR A 93 4.55 -28.93 3.26
CA TYR A 93 4.49 -30.38 3.09
C TYR A 93 3.90 -31.00 4.36
N ASP A 94 2.63 -31.39 4.30
CA ASP A 94 1.87 -31.91 5.44
C ASP A 94 2.46 -33.19 6.04
N THR A 95 3.17 -34.00 5.26
CA THR A 95 3.85 -35.23 5.70
C THR A 95 5.14 -34.98 6.46
N MET A 96 5.73 -33.79 6.31
CA MET A 96 6.98 -33.37 6.94
C MET A 96 6.69 -32.69 8.29
N SER A 97 7.68 -32.75 9.20
CA SER A 97 7.69 -31.93 10.41
C SER A 97 7.92 -30.45 10.07
N VAL A 98 7.69 -29.55 11.04
CA VAL A 98 8.03 -28.12 10.88
C VAL A 98 9.52 -27.96 10.56
N ARG A 99 10.39 -28.64 11.28
CA ARG A 99 11.84 -28.67 11.07
C ARG A 99 12.20 -29.08 9.64
N GLU A 100 11.58 -30.13 9.14
CA GLU A 100 11.83 -30.63 7.78
C GLU A 100 11.31 -29.65 6.71
N ASN A 101 10.16 -29.04 6.93
CA ASN A 101 9.63 -27.99 6.05
C ASN A 101 10.57 -26.79 5.96
N LEU A 102 11.06 -26.27 7.10
CA LEU A 102 12.00 -25.16 7.14
C LEU A 102 13.38 -25.55 6.52
N ALA A 103 13.84 -26.78 6.74
CA ALA A 103 15.10 -27.25 6.20
C ALA A 103 15.06 -27.53 4.69
N PHE A 104 13.88 -27.78 4.12
CA PHE A 104 13.71 -28.23 2.74
C PHE A 104 14.37 -27.31 1.70
N PRO A 105 14.19 -25.98 1.71
CA PRO A 105 14.84 -25.09 0.74
C PRO A 105 16.36 -25.12 0.82
N LEU A 106 16.94 -25.30 2.00
CA LEU A 106 18.39 -25.36 2.20
C LEU A 106 18.97 -26.73 1.76
N LYS A 107 18.24 -27.83 2.04
CA LYS A 107 18.63 -29.17 1.58
C LYS A 107 18.69 -29.26 0.07
N ASN A 108 17.72 -28.68 -0.64
CA ASN A 108 17.68 -28.65 -2.11
C ASN A 108 18.85 -27.85 -2.70
N ARG A 109 19.48 -26.97 -1.91
CA ARG A 109 20.65 -26.17 -2.29
C ARG A 109 21.96 -26.75 -1.76
N HIS A 110 21.91 -27.98 -1.24
CA HIS A 110 23.07 -28.70 -0.71
C HIS A 110 23.82 -27.96 0.42
N VAL A 111 23.08 -27.13 1.21
CA VAL A 111 23.67 -26.46 2.37
C VAL A 111 24.07 -27.50 3.42
N PRO A 112 25.26 -27.40 4.03
CA PRO A 112 25.73 -28.35 5.06
C PRO A 112 24.72 -28.51 6.21
N ARG A 113 24.64 -29.73 6.76
CA ARG A 113 23.64 -30.09 7.77
C ARG A 113 23.70 -29.19 9.00
N ASP A 114 24.90 -28.89 9.50
CA ASP A 114 25.07 -28.05 10.71
C ASP A 114 24.58 -26.63 10.47
N ARG A 115 24.90 -26.03 9.33
CA ARG A 115 24.40 -24.70 8.95
C ARG A 115 22.87 -24.70 8.74
N THR A 116 22.35 -25.77 8.14
CA THR A 116 20.92 -25.96 7.97
C THR A 116 20.21 -26.01 9.33
N ALA A 117 20.73 -26.81 10.28
CA ALA A 117 20.15 -26.92 11.62
C ALA A 117 20.16 -25.58 12.37
N GLN A 118 21.29 -24.88 12.35
CA GLN A 118 21.43 -23.56 12.98
C GLN A 118 20.44 -22.54 12.39
N ARG A 119 20.31 -22.48 11.08
CA ARG A 119 19.41 -21.54 10.41
C ARG A 119 17.93 -21.87 10.65
N VAL A 120 17.58 -23.15 10.69
CA VAL A 120 16.21 -23.60 11.03
C VAL A 120 15.85 -23.20 12.45
N GLU A 121 16.72 -23.39 13.42
CA GLU A 121 16.49 -22.98 14.82
C GLU A 121 16.34 -21.44 14.94
N GLU A 122 17.15 -20.68 14.23
CA GLU A 122 17.05 -19.23 14.19
C GLU A 122 15.68 -18.78 13.67
N ILE A 123 15.26 -19.24 12.50
CA ILE A 123 13.98 -18.88 11.88
C ILE A 123 12.79 -19.40 12.71
N ALA A 124 12.89 -20.59 13.27
CA ALA A 124 11.86 -21.14 14.15
C ALA A 124 11.66 -20.28 15.41
N ARG A 125 12.75 -19.74 15.97
CA ARG A 125 12.67 -18.84 17.12
C ARG A 125 12.01 -17.52 16.75
N LEU A 126 12.40 -16.90 15.63
CA LEU A 126 11.83 -15.66 15.13
C LEU A 126 10.32 -15.74 14.85
N LEU A 127 9.84 -16.90 14.39
CA LEU A 127 8.44 -17.15 14.05
C LEU A 127 7.63 -17.82 15.17
N ASP A 128 8.23 -18.00 16.36
CA ASP A 128 7.60 -18.70 17.49
C ASP A 128 7.12 -20.12 17.10
N LEU A 129 7.97 -20.87 16.41
CA LEU A 129 7.72 -22.26 15.97
C LEU A 129 8.53 -23.29 16.78
N THR A 130 9.40 -22.86 17.70
CA THR A 130 10.34 -23.72 18.43
C THR A 130 9.66 -24.89 19.11
N ARG A 131 8.50 -24.65 19.76
CA ARG A 131 7.76 -25.68 20.52
C ARG A 131 7.12 -26.77 19.66
N VAL A 132 6.99 -26.51 18.37
CA VAL A 132 6.30 -27.40 17.41
C VAL A 132 7.22 -27.94 16.33
N LEU A 133 8.55 -27.68 16.41
CA LEU A 133 9.52 -28.01 15.37
C LEU A 133 9.46 -29.48 14.92
N ASP A 134 9.25 -30.40 15.84
CA ASP A 134 9.24 -31.83 15.54
C ASP A 134 7.83 -32.41 15.29
N ARG A 135 6.79 -31.55 15.32
CA ARG A 135 5.41 -31.94 14.96
C ARG A 135 5.24 -31.91 13.44
N LYS A 136 4.40 -32.82 12.92
CA LYS A 136 4.00 -32.81 11.50
C LYS A 136 3.11 -31.62 11.19
N ALA A 137 3.30 -31.01 10.02
CA ALA A 137 2.54 -29.84 9.58
C ALA A 137 1.04 -30.15 9.41
N SER A 138 0.66 -31.40 9.08
CA SER A 138 -0.74 -31.82 8.99
C SER A 138 -1.56 -31.54 10.24
N ASN A 139 -0.93 -31.57 11.43
CA ASN A 139 -1.58 -31.44 12.73
C ASN A 139 -1.53 -30.00 13.28
N LEU A 140 -1.29 -29.00 12.42
CA LEU A 140 -1.15 -27.61 12.81
C LEU A 140 -2.29 -26.75 12.26
N THR A 141 -2.57 -25.65 12.94
CA THR A 141 -3.56 -24.65 12.54
C THR A 141 -3.12 -23.90 11.29
N ALA A 142 -4.05 -23.22 10.61
CA ALA A 142 -3.77 -22.49 9.38
C ALA A 142 -2.72 -21.38 9.59
N ASP A 143 -2.79 -20.66 10.72
CA ASP A 143 -1.82 -19.64 11.09
C ASP A 143 -0.41 -20.22 11.31
N MET A 144 -0.29 -21.39 11.98
CA MET A 144 1.00 -22.08 12.11
C MET A 144 1.55 -22.54 10.76
N LYS A 145 0.69 -23.04 9.85
CA LYS A 145 1.09 -23.39 8.49
C LYS A 145 1.56 -22.17 7.71
N GLN A 146 0.93 -21.01 7.90
CA GLN A 146 1.37 -19.76 7.27
C GLN A 146 2.73 -19.31 7.82
N LYS A 147 2.97 -19.41 9.15
CA LYS A 147 4.29 -19.15 9.74
C LYS A 147 5.36 -20.07 9.14
N ILE A 148 5.04 -21.35 8.90
CA ILE A 148 5.97 -22.29 8.23
C ILE A 148 6.24 -21.85 6.81
N SER A 149 5.21 -21.44 6.03
CA SER A 149 5.36 -20.94 4.66
C SER A 149 6.24 -19.69 4.61
N LEU A 150 6.05 -18.73 5.53
CA LEU A 150 6.92 -17.58 5.72
C LEU A 150 8.37 -18.03 6.05
N GLY A 151 8.54 -18.96 6.99
CA GLY A 151 9.84 -19.46 7.39
C GLY A 151 10.60 -20.13 6.25
N ARG A 152 9.92 -20.83 5.35
CA ARG A 152 10.52 -21.44 4.15
C ARG A 152 11.09 -20.40 3.20
N GLY A 153 10.48 -19.21 3.11
CA GLY A 153 11.03 -18.08 2.36
C GLY A 153 12.22 -17.45 3.06
N LEU A 154 12.11 -17.21 4.36
CA LEU A 154 13.10 -16.50 5.18
C LEU A 154 14.34 -17.31 5.52
N VAL A 155 14.27 -18.65 5.46
CA VAL A 155 15.38 -19.52 5.84
C VAL A 155 16.59 -19.39 4.88
N ARG A 156 16.36 -18.92 3.67
CA ARG A 156 17.38 -18.72 2.64
C ARG A 156 18.08 -17.36 2.83
N PRO A 157 19.38 -17.34 3.16
CA PRO A 157 20.12 -16.10 3.39
C PRO A 157 20.60 -15.42 2.11
N ASP A 158 20.60 -16.15 0.99
CA ASP A 158 21.24 -15.79 -0.28
C ASP A 158 20.26 -15.30 -1.36
N VAL A 159 18.99 -15.04 -0.99
CA VAL A 159 17.97 -14.61 -1.95
C VAL A 159 18.22 -13.19 -2.47
N ALA A 160 17.91 -12.95 -3.74
CA ALA A 160 17.91 -11.61 -4.33
C ALA A 160 16.82 -10.74 -3.71
N ALA A 161 15.62 -11.30 -3.50
CA ALA A 161 14.49 -10.66 -2.82
C ALA A 161 13.52 -11.72 -2.27
N ILE A 162 12.68 -11.30 -1.31
CA ILE A 162 11.53 -12.08 -0.83
C ILE A 162 10.26 -11.36 -1.28
N LEU A 163 9.40 -12.11 -1.97
CA LEU A 163 8.13 -11.63 -2.49
C LEU A 163 6.99 -12.23 -1.66
N PHE A 164 6.11 -11.40 -1.12
CA PHE A 164 4.95 -11.82 -0.34
C PHE A 164 3.68 -11.47 -1.09
N ASP A 165 2.87 -12.46 -1.45
CA ASP A 165 1.58 -12.27 -2.11
C ASP A 165 0.46 -12.43 -1.08
N GLU A 166 -0.02 -11.33 -0.52
CA GLU A 166 -1.06 -11.27 0.51
C GLU A 166 -0.87 -12.28 1.66
N PRO A 167 0.31 -12.36 2.29
CA PRO A 167 0.70 -13.48 3.15
C PRO A 167 -0.09 -13.55 4.46
N LEU A 168 -0.82 -12.51 4.85
CA LEU A 168 -1.56 -12.47 6.10
C LEU A 168 -3.08 -12.60 5.92
N THR A 169 -3.57 -12.82 4.71
CA THR A 169 -5.03 -12.87 4.43
C THR A 169 -5.75 -13.96 5.20
N VAL A 170 -5.12 -15.13 5.38
CA VAL A 170 -5.69 -16.29 6.11
C VAL A 170 -5.43 -16.25 7.62
N ILE A 171 -4.76 -15.23 8.13
CA ILE A 171 -4.39 -15.09 9.53
C ILE A 171 -5.48 -14.35 10.30
N ASP A 172 -5.73 -14.78 11.54
CA ASP A 172 -6.61 -14.07 12.46
C ASP A 172 -6.17 -12.60 12.65
N PRO A 173 -7.09 -11.63 12.60
CA PRO A 173 -6.78 -10.21 12.73
C PRO A 173 -5.91 -9.85 13.93
N HIS A 174 -6.10 -10.53 15.07
CA HIS A 174 -5.32 -10.31 16.28
C HIS A 174 -3.84 -10.70 16.10
N LEU A 175 -3.57 -11.77 15.32
CA LEU A 175 -2.22 -12.26 15.05
C LEU A 175 -1.54 -11.52 13.89
N LYS A 176 -2.29 -10.89 12.99
CA LYS A 176 -1.74 -10.12 11.86
C LYS A 176 -0.75 -9.05 12.32
N TRP A 177 -1.09 -8.32 13.39
CA TRP A 177 -0.23 -7.27 13.93
C TRP A 177 1.12 -7.84 14.42
N GLN A 178 1.09 -8.93 15.17
CA GLN A 178 2.30 -9.57 15.70
C GLN A 178 3.20 -10.07 14.57
N LEU A 179 2.64 -10.79 13.59
CA LEU A 179 3.41 -11.31 12.47
C LEU A 179 4.00 -10.20 11.61
N ARG A 180 3.28 -9.10 11.39
CA ARG A 180 3.79 -7.95 10.66
C ARG A 180 4.95 -7.28 11.39
N SER A 181 4.84 -7.10 12.72
CA SER A 181 5.94 -6.59 13.54
C SER A 181 7.17 -7.50 13.46
N THR A 182 6.96 -8.82 13.58
CA THR A 182 8.03 -9.81 13.42
C THR A 182 8.68 -9.76 12.05
N LEU A 183 7.90 -9.63 10.96
CA LEU A 183 8.45 -9.49 9.61
C LEU A 183 9.30 -8.23 9.47
N LYS A 184 8.88 -7.11 10.08
CA LYS A 184 9.64 -5.86 10.09
C LYS A 184 10.95 -5.98 10.89
N GLU A 185 10.93 -6.67 12.02
CA GLU A 185 12.14 -6.99 12.79
C GLU A 185 13.10 -7.88 12.00
N ILE A 186 12.59 -8.92 11.35
CA ILE A 186 13.38 -9.82 10.48
C ILE A 186 13.99 -9.03 9.32
N HIS A 187 13.22 -8.15 8.67
CA HIS A 187 13.73 -7.28 7.60
C HIS A 187 14.92 -6.46 8.08
N ARG A 188 14.79 -5.79 9.23
CA ARG A 188 15.87 -4.97 9.82
C ARG A 188 17.10 -5.79 10.19
N ALA A 189 16.91 -7.02 10.66
CA ALA A 189 18.02 -7.90 11.08
C ALA A 189 18.76 -8.51 9.90
N LEU A 190 18.10 -8.76 8.78
CA LEU A 190 18.65 -9.48 7.64
C LEU A 190 19.00 -8.60 6.44
N ASP A 191 18.57 -7.32 6.43
CA ASP A 191 18.79 -6.35 5.33
C ASP A 191 18.38 -6.90 3.95
N ILE A 192 17.30 -7.68 3.88
CA ILE A 192 16.83 -8.33 2.66
C ILE A 192 15.79 -7.45 1.96
N THR A 193 15.90 -7.29 0.63
CA THR A 193 14.83 -6.67 -0.16
C THR A 193 13.53 -7.46 -0.03
N MET A 194 12.49 -6.82 0.46
CA MET A 194 11.17 -7.40 0.65
C MET A 194 10.11 -6.62 -0.14
N ILE A 195 9.31 -7.33 -0.95
CA ILE A 195 8.16 -6.76 -1.65
C ILE A 195 6.90 -7.45 -1.13
N TYR A 196 6.05 -6.69 -0.46
CA TYR A 196 4.85 -7.15 0.22
C TYR A 196 3.61 -6.67 -0.52
N VAL A 197 2.89 -7.58 -1.18
CA VAL A 197 1.63 -7.30 -1.84
C VAL A 197 0.49 -7.40 -0.85
N THR A 198 -0.36 -6.39 -0.81
CA THR A 198 -1.59 -6.39 0.00
C THR A 198 -2.64 -5.44 -0.58
N HIS A 199 -3.90 -5.65 -0.20
CA HIS A 199 -4.98 -4.68 -0.38
C HIS A 199 -5.32 -3.94 0.92
N ASP A 200 -4.71 -4.33 2.05
CA ASP A 200 -4.90 -3.70 3.36
C ASP A 200 -3.91 -2.54 3.55
N GLN A 201 -4.45 -1.32 3.66
CA GLN A 201 -3.67 -0.10 3.87
C GLN A 201 -2.84 -0.18 5.15
N THR A 202 -3.42 -0.71 6.24
CA THR A 202 -2.75 -0.80 7.54
C THR A 202 -1.53 -1.71 7.46
N GLU A 203 -1.63 -2.81 6.71
CA GLU A 203 -0.50 -3.70 6.46
C GLU A 203 0.60 -2.96 5.69
N ALA A 204 0.25 -2.32 4.56
CA ALA A 204 1.21 -1.60 3.73
C ALA A 204 1.93 -0.46 4.47
N LEU A 205 1.16 0.44 5.08
CA LEU A 205 1.67 1.66 5.72
C LEU A 205 2.47 1.40 7.00
N THR A 206 2.26 0.24 7.67
CA THR A 206 3.00 -0.09 8.90
C THR A 206 4.21 -0.99 8.67
N PHE A 207 4.23 -1.73 7.57
CA PHE A 207 5.34 -2.62 7.21
C PHE A 207 6.43 -1.90 6.42
N ALA A 208 6.05 -1.19 5.36
CA ALA A 208 6.97 -0.72 4.32
C ALA A 208 7.67 0.60 4.65
N ASP A 209 8.89 0.75 4.14
CA ASP A 209 9.60 2.03 4.09
C ASP A 209 9.06 2.90 2.96
N LYS A 210 8.68 2.26 1.83
CA LYS A 210 7.98 2.91 0.71
C LYS A 210 6.85 2.03 0.21
N VAL A 211 5.74 2.68 -0.14
CA VAL A 211 4.56 2.03 -0.70
C VAL A 211 4.39 2.45 -2.15
N VAL A 212 4.21 1.47 -3.01
CA VAL A 212 3.88 1.64 -4.44
C VAL A 212 2.37 1.45 -4.57
N VAL A 213 1.65 2.53 -4.86
CA VAL A 213 0.20 2.49 -5.04
C VAL A 213 -0.12 2.20 -6.49
N MET A 214 -0.86 1.12 -6.74
CA MET A 214 -1.31 0.71 -8.07
C MET A 214 -2.81 0.91 -8.25
N HIS A 215 -3.18 1.34 -9.45
CA HIS A 215 -4.57 1.44 -9.91
C HIS A 215 -4.64 1.16 -11.41
N ASP A 216 -5.62 0.40 -11.85
CA ASP A 216 -5.89 0.08 -13.26
C ASP A 216 -4.64 -0.31 -14.07
N GLY A 217 -3.82 -1.20 -13.50
CA GLY A 217 -2.61 -1.73 -14.14
C GLY A 217 -1.42 -0.78 -14.16
N ALA A 218 -1.51 0.40 -13.53
CA ALA A 218 -0.46 1.40 -13.51
C ALA A 218 0.01 1.72 -12.07
N VAL A 219 1.26 2.17 -11.94
CA VAL A 219 1.75 2.79 -10.69
C VAL A 219 1.29 4.24 -10.69
N VAL A 220 0.48 4.61 -9.68
CA VAL A 220 -0.06 5.97 -9.55
C VAL A 220 0.84 6.87 -8.72
N GLN A 221 1.38 6.33 -7.62
CA GLN A 221 2.32 7.05 -6.76
C GLN A 221 3.21 6.06 -6.02
N THR A 222 4.46 6.45 -5.79
CA THR A 222 5.38 5.78 -4.87
C THR A 222 5.86 6.80 -3.85
N GLY A 223 5.84 6.44 -2.57
CA GLY A 223 6.28 7.32 -1.50
C GLY A 223 6.34 6.63 -0.15
N THR A 224 6.83 7.34 0.86
CA THR A 224 6.70 6.92 2.26
C THR A 224 5.23 6.96 2.69
N PRO A 225 4.84 6.28 3.78
CA PRO A 225 3.50 6.40 4.34
C PRO A 225 3.04 7.85 4.54
N ASP A 226 3.93 8.70 5.08
CA ASP A 226 3.65 10.12 5.34
C ASP A 226 3.44 10.89 4.03
N GLU A 227 4.29 10.71 3.02
CA GLU A 227 4.14 11.34 1.71
C GLU A 227 2.81 11.00 1.03
N LEU A 228 2.39 9.73 1.10
CA LEU A 228 1.12 9.27 0.53
C LEU A 228 -0.09 9.83 1.29
N PHE A 229 0.05 10.03 2.60
CA PHE A 229 -1.00 10.61 3.42
C PHE A 229 -1.08 12.12 3.27
N GLU A 230 0.05 12.83 3.41
CA GLU A 230 0.07 14.29 3.45
C GLU A 230 -0.02 14.95 2.06
N ARG A 231 0.56 14.30 1.03
CA ARG A 231 0.66 14.86 -0.32
C ARG A 231 0.29 13.84 -1.40
N PRO A 232 -0.95 13.36 -1.42
CA PRO A 232 -1.39 12.43 -2.46
C PRO A 232 -1.29 13.11 -3.85
N ALA A 233 -0.51 12.51 -4.74
CA ALA A 233 -0.28 13.03 -6.10
C ALA A 233 -1.51 12.87 -7.01
N HIS A 234 -2.45 12.03 -6.62
CA HIS A 234 -3.67 11.77 -7.37
C HIS A 234 -4.87 11.64 -6.41
N THR A 235 -6.05 12.08 -6.85
CA THR A 235 -7.30 11.97 -6.06
C THR A 235 -7.60 10.54 -5.63
N PHE A 236 -7.29 9.56 -6.49
CA PHE A 236 -7.39 8.15 -6.14
C PHE A 236 -6.57 7.80 -4.89
N VAL A 237 -5.29 8.24 -4.83
CA VAL A 237 -4.41 7.96 -3.68
C VAL A 237 -4.96 8.62 -2.41
N GLY A 238 -5.40 9.88 -2.52
CA GLY A 238 -6.02 10.59 -1.40
C GLY A 238 -7.27 9.90 -0.86
N HIS A 239 -8.13 9.41 -1.75
CA HIS A 239 -9.34 8.67 -1.37
C HIS A 239 -9.04 7.26 -0.87
N PHE A 240 -8.09 6.56 -1.49
CA PHE A 240 -7.74 5.18 -1.16
C PHE A 240 -6.94 5.06 0.13
N ILE A 241 -6.04 6.01 0.44
CA ILE A 241 -5.24 6.05 1.67
C ILE A 241 -5.99 6.85 2.75
N GLY A 242 -6.34 6.18 3.84
CA GLY A 242 -7.06 6.75 4.98
C GLY A 242 -8.44 6.10 5.19
N SER A 243 -8.95 6.18 6.42
CA SER A 243 -10.26 5.63 6.79
C SER A 243 -10.96 6.56 7.79
N PRO A 244 -11.88 7.40 7.32
CA PRO A 244 -12.35 7.56 5.93
C PRO A 244 -11.29 8.16 4.99
N GLY A 245 -11.44 7.94 3.67
CA GLY A 245 -10.59 8.55 2.66
C GLY A 245 -10.76 10.07 2.56
N MET A 246 -9.87 10.72 1.82
CA MET A 246 -9.89 12.17 1.57
C MET A 246 -11.22 12.58 0.92
N ASN A 247 -11.83 13.67 1.39
CA ASN A 247 -12.94 14.31 0.72
C ASN A 247 -12.45 14.90 -0.61
N ILE A 248 -13.13 14.57 -1.71
CA ILE A 248 -12.85 15.10 -3.05
C ILE A 248 -14.09 15.85 -3.53
N LEU A 249 -13.95 17.16 -3.72
CA LEU A 249 -15.06 18.06 -4.03
C LEU A 249 -14.78 18.76 -5.36
N PRO A 250 -15.60 18.56 -6.39
CA PRO A 250 -15.51 19.37 -7.60
C PRO A 250 -15.65 20.86 -7.25
N CYS A 251 -14.75 21.67 -7.79
CA CYS A 251 -14.68 23.10 -7.51
C CYS A 251 -14.26 23.88 -8.75
N ARG A 252 -14.50 25.19 -8.73
CA ARG A 252 -13.88 26.17 -9.61
C ARG A 252 -12.82 26.93 -8.80
N VAL A 253 -11.67 27.19 -9.35
CA VAL A 253 -10.58 27.88 -8.68
C VAL A 253 -10.22 29.16 -9.41
N GLU A 254 -10.18 30.27 -8.68
CA GLU A 254 -9.77 31.59 -9.18
C GLU A 254 -8.76 32.20 -8.20
N GLY A 255 -7.50 32.26 -8.64
CA GLY A 255 -6.42 32.75 -7.78
C GLY A 255 -6.29 31.95 -6.50
N ALA A 256 -6.50 32.58 -5.36
CA ALA A 256 -6.43 31.99 -4.02
C ALA A 256 -7.82 31.60 -3.45
N THR A 257 -8.80 31.36 -4.31
CA THR A 257 -10.17 31.06 -3.88
C THR A 257 -10.71 29.84 -4.65
N ALA A 258 -11.28 28.88 -3.91
CA ALA A 258 -12.04 27.77 -4.47
C ALA A 258 -13.55 27.99 -4.24
N PHE A 259 -14.35 27.70 -5.25
CA PHE A 259 -15.81 27.79 -5.22
C PHE A 259 -16.40 26.38 -5.33
N ILE A 260 -17.18 25.98 -4.33
CA ILE A 260 -17.85 24.68 -4.22
C ILE A 260 -19.35 24.93 -4.16
N GLY A 261 -20.05 24.85 -5.29
CA GLY A 261 -21.42 25.31 -5.38
C GLY A 261 -21.49 26.81 -5.10
N ASP A 262 -22.27 27.18 -4.07
CA ASP A 262 -22.45 28.54 -3.56
C ASP A 262 -21.46 28.93 -2.44
N GLN A 263 -20.61 27.99 -2.03
CA GLN A 263 -19.66 28.19 -0.95
C GLN A 263 -18.27 28.61 -1.44
N THR A 264 -17.61 29.47 -0.67
CA THR A 264 -16.29 30.00 -0.98
C THR A 264 -15.28 29.52 0.06
N VAL A 265 -14.16 29.00 -0.42
CA VAL A 265 -13.05 28.48 0.43
C VAL A 265 -11.77 29.23 0.07
N ALA A 266 -11.15 29.87 1.07
CA ALA A 266 -9.86 30.53 0.90
C ALA A 266 -8.75 29.47 0.83
N LEU A 267 -7.81 29.64 -0.11
CA LEU A 267 -6.66 28.79 -0.33
C LEU A 267 -5.38 29.49 0.14
N GLN A 268 -4.38 28.72 0.59
CA GLN A 268 -3.07 29.27 0.95
C GLN A 268 -2.11 29.48 -0.25
N ARG A 269 -2.54 29.06 -1.42
CA ARG A 269 -1.75 29.16 -2.66
C ARG A 269 -2.60 29.77 -3.76
N THR A 270 -1.93 30.48 -4.66
CA THR A 270 -2.54 31.01 -5.85
C THR A 270 -2.38 30.02 -6.99
N TYR A 271 -3.47 29.74 -7.69
CA TYR A 271 -3.50 28.85 -8.85
C TYR A 271 -3.86 29.67 -10.08
N ARG A 272 -3.14 29.47 -11.17
CA ARG A 272 -3.34 30.20 -12.45
C ARG A 272 -3.93 29.28 -13.53
N PRO A 273 -4.93 29.74 -14.29
CA PRO A 273 -5.40 29.07 -15.49
C PRO A 273 -4.32 29.03 -16.61
N PRO A 274 -4.35 28.08 -17.57
CA PRO A 274 -5.43 27.12 -17.74
C PRO A 274 -5.10 25.80 -17.01
N TYR A 275 -5.93 25.43 -16.07
CA TYR A 275 -5.93 24.09 -15.51
C TYR A 275 -7.01 23.28 -16.22
N GLY A 276 -6.91 21.94 -16.15
CA GLY A 276 -7.83 21.04 -16.81
C GLY A 276 -9.31 21.37 -16.53
N GLU A 277 -10.21 20.93 -17.36
CA GLU A 277 -11.64 21.21 -17.28
C GLU A 277 -12.27 20.77 -15.96
N ARG A 278 -11.72 19.72 -15.32
CA ARG A 278 -12.20 19.19 -14.05
C ARG A 278 -11.25 19.54 -12.92
N MET A 279 -11.62 20.57 -12.14
CA MET A 279 -10.91 20.93 -10.91
C MET A 279 -11.59 20.32 -9.70
N GLU A 280 -10.78 19.84 -8.75
CA GLU A 280 -11.25 19.21 -7.50
C GLU A 280 -10.44 19.74 -6.32
N LEU A 281 -11.13 19.98 -5.20
CA LEU A 281 -10.53 20.26 -3.91
C LEU A 281 -10.48 18.98 -3.10
N GLY A 282 -9.30 18.62 -2.61
CA GLY A 282 -9.07 17.50 -1.71
C GLY A 282 -8.74 17.98 -0.30
N ILE A 283 -9.40 17.41 0.70
CA ILE A 283 -9.09 17.63 2.11
C ILE A 283 -9.43 16.41 2.94
N ARG A 284 -8.53 15.99 3.84
CA ARG A 284 -8.78 14.83 4.68
C ARG A 284 -9.78 15.14 5.80
N PRO A 285 -10.60 14.18 6.22
CA PRO A 285 -11.59 14.36 7.29
C PRO A 285 -10.99 14.84 8.60
N GLU A 286 -9.76 14.49 8.89
CA GLU A 286 -9.02 14.91 10.10
C GLU A 286 -8.80 16.43 10.16
N PHE A 287 -8.75 17.08 8.99
CA PHE A 287 -8.55 18.52 8.83
C PHE A 287 -9.85 19.28 8.53
N VAL A 288 -10.99 18.59 8.63
CA VAL A 288 -12.34 19.15 8.51
C VAL A 288 -13.01 18.99 9.87
N ARG A 289 -13.23 20.10 10.57
CA ARG A 289 -13.85 20.07 11.90
C ARG A 289 -15.31 20.47 11.82
N LEU A 290 -16.20 19.62 12.38
CA LEU A 290 -17.59 19.97 12.58
C LEU A 290 -17.71 20.86 13.81
N GLN A 291 -18.47 21.96 13.68
CA GLN A 291 -18.72 22.91 14.75
C GLN A 291 -20.21 23.33 14.77
N PRO A 292 -20.71 23.85 15.90
CA PRO A 292 -22.05 24.38 15.96
C PRO A 292 -22.31 25.46 14.90
N ARG A 293 -23.56 25.66 14.54
CA ARG A 293 -23.99 26.71 13.58
C ARG A 293 -23.40 28.07 13.94
N GLY A 294 -22.77 28.73 12.95
CA GLY A 294 -22.11 30.02 13.15
C GLY A 294 -21.12 30.33 12.05
N THR A 295 -19.86 30.57 12.43
CA THR A 295 -18.78 30.82 11.47
C THR A 295 -18.32 29.52 10.80
N GLY A 296 -18.17 29.53 9.48
CA GLY A 296 -17.74 28.37 8.68
C GLY A 296 -18.69 28.05 7.53
N LEU A 297 -18.43 26.95 6.85
CA LEU A 297 -19.23 26.49 5.72
C LEU A 297 -20.49 25.78 6.23
N PRO A 298 -21.70 26.25 5.91
CA PRO A 298 -22.92 25.64 6.38
C PRO A 298 -23.12 24.25 5.80
N VAL A 299 -23.53 23.30 6.67
CA VAL A 299 -23.73 21.90 6.30
C VAL A 299 -24.91 21.32 7.04
N ARG A 300 -25.44 20.22 6.49
CA ARG A 300 -26.45 19.39 7.17
C ARG A 300 -25.81 18.09 7.64
N ILE A 301 -25.95 17.76 8.91
CA ILE A 301 -25.52 16.50 9.51
C ILE A 301 -26.45 15.39 9.03
N ARG A 302 -25.89 14.32 8.45
CA ARG A 302 -26.63 13.12 8.06
C ARG A 302 -26.51 12.03 9.13
N ARG A 303 -25.31 11.86 9.68
CA ARG A 303 -25.00 10.87 10.72
C ARG A 303 -23.70 11.23 11.42
N ILE A 304 -23.60 10.89 12.70
CA ILE A 304 -22.34 10.90 13.46
C ILE A 304 -22.05 9.46 13.88
N ASP A 305 -20.89 8.96 13.50
CA ASP A 305 -20.39 7.64 13.86
C ASP A 305 -19.34 7.80 14.96
N ASP A 306 -19.50 7.07 16.06
CA ASP A 306 -18.46 6.92 17.09
C ASP A 306 -17.71 5.63 16.84
N ILE A 307 -16.41 5.73 16.53
CA ILE A 307 -15.53 4.58 16.28
C ILE A 307 -14.61 4.30 17.48
N GLY A 308 -14.96 4.80 18.66
CA GLY A 308 -14.25 4.62 19.93
C GLY A 308 -13.05 5.53 20.11
N ARG A 309 -12.20 5.67 19.10
CA ARG A 309 -11.03 6.57 19.10
C ARG A 309 -11.31 7.96 18.52
N ALA A 310 -12.40 8.13 17.79
CA ALA A 310 -12.78 9.38 17.15
C ALA A 310 -14.27 9.34 16.78
N ARG A 311 -14.89 10.51 16.71
CA ARG A 311 -16.23 10.70 16.19
C ARG A 311 -16.14 11.30 14.79
N ILE A 312 -16.77 10.66 13.81
CA ILE A 312 -16.77 11.10 12.41
C ILE A 312 -18.22 11.45 12.02
N ALA A 313 -18.43 12.67 11.58
CA ALA A 313 -19.69 13.11 11.00
C ALA A 313 -19.72 12.86 9.50
N ARG A 314 -20.84 12.34 9.01
CA ARG A 314 -21.21 12.38 7.59
C ARG A 314 -22.13 13.57 7.41
N VAL A 315 -21.67 14.55 6.63
CA VAL A 315 -22.38 15.79 6.39
C VAL A 315 -22.63 16.01 4.91
N GLU A 316 -23.58 16.90 4.60
CA GLU A 316 -23.87 17.32 3.24
C GLU A 316 -23.69 18.84 3.11
N MET A 317 -22.94 19.25 2.08
CA MET A 317 -22.67 20.63 1.68
C MET A 317 -22.98 20.79 0.20
N SER A 318 -23.88 21.70 -0.16
CA SER A 318 -24.28 21.97 -1.56
C SER A 318 -24.57 20.67 -2.35
N GLY A 319 -25.33 19.73 -1.72
CA GLY A 319 -25.70 18.45 -2.34
C GLY A 319 -24.56 17.40 -2.40
N ARG A 320 -23.43 17.61 -1.72
CA ARG A 320 -22.28 16.71 -1.72
C ARG A 320 -21.99 16.17 -0.33
N ALA A 321 -21.70 14.86 -0.26
CA ALA A 321 -21.37 14.21 1.00
C ALA A 321 -19.88 14.43 1.34
N LEU A 322 -19.62 14.73 2.63
CA LEU A 322 -18.29 14.86 3.21
C LEU A 322 -18.20 14.10 4.53
N ALA A 323 -16.99 13.75 4.90
CA ALA A 323 -16.65 13.29 6.24
C ALA A 323 -15.91 14.40 6.99
N ALA A 324 -16.23 14.58 8.27
CA ALA A 324 -15.62 15.58 9.13
C ALA A 324 -15.35 15.00 10.52
N SER A 325 -14.28 15.44 11.16
CA SER A 325 -14.00 15.11 12.56
C SER A 325 -14.94 15.88 13.48
N VAL A 326 -15.44 15.21 14.51
CA VAL A 326 -16.26 15.82 15.56
C VAL A 326 -15.40 15.97 16.80
N PRO A 327 -15.10 17.20 17.26
CA PRO A 327 -14.32 17.40 18.47
C PRO A 327 -15.01 16.79 19.70
N ASP A 328 -14.21 16.39 20.69
CA ASP A 328 -14.73 15.84 21.94
C ASP A 328 -15.56 16.88 22.71
N GLY A 329 -16.60 16.40 23.40
CA GLY A 329 -17.44 17.23 24.23
C GLY A 329 -18.46 18.13 23.49
N ILE A 330 -18.46 18.11 22.14
CA ILE A 330 -19.44 18.87 21.36
C ILE A 330 -20.69 18.01 21.08
N SER A 331 -21.86 18.54 21.41
CA SER A 331 -23.15 18.02 21.01
C SER A 331 -23.82 18.96 20.00
N PHE A 332 -24.67 18.43 19.15
CA PHE A 332 -25.40 19.18 18.13
C PHE A 332 -26.90 19.04 18.37
N ASP A 333 -27.58 20.19 18.44
CA ASP A 333 -29.03 20.23 18.50
C ASP A 333 -29.59 20.38 17.08
N GLY A 334 -30.11 19.28 16.55
CA GLY A 334 -30.61 19.23 15.17
C GLY A 334 -29.58 18.81 14.14
N ASP A 335 -29.89 19.04 12.87
CA ASP A 335 -29.10 18.60 11.72
C ASP A 335 -28.28 19.72 11.05
N GLU A 336 -28.38 20.96 11.51
CA GLU A 336 -27.63 22.10 10.96
C GLU A 336 -26.35 22.35 11.76
N ALA A 337 -25.25 22.49 11.03
CA ALA A 337 -23.92 22.72 11.58
C ALA A 337 -23.06 23.53 10.60
N ALA A 338 -21.80 23.79 10.97
CA ALA A 338 -20.82 24.42 10.09
C ALA A 338 -19.53 23.60 10.05
N LEU A 339 -18.76 23.73 8.97
CA LEU A 339 -17.42 23.14 8.84
C LEU A 339 -16.34 24.23 8.91
N ALA A 340 -15.32 23.92 9.69
CA ALA A 340 -14.03 24.62 9.63
C ALA A 340 -13.02 23.73 8.89
N LEU A 341 -12.44 24.24 7.83
CA LEU A 341 -11.38 23.58 7.06
C LEU A 341 -10.02 24.15 7.47
N ASP A 342 -8.99 23.32 7.62
CA ASP A 342 -7.59 23.81 7.73
C ASP A 342 -7.09 24.18 6.32
N PRO A 343 -6.87 25.46 6.00
CA PRO A 343 -6.48 25.87 4.66
C PRO A 343 -5.10 25.33 4.23
N ARG A 344 -4.22 24.95 5.20
CA ARG A 344 -2.89 24.38 4.96
C ARG A 344 -2.95 22.98 4.40
N GLN A 345 -4.05 22.29 4.65
CA GLN A 345 -4.28 20.89 4.32
C GLN A 345 -5.20 20.72 3.09
N ILE A 346 -5.48 21.82 2.40
CA ILE A 346 -6.26 21.79 1.16
C ILE A 346 -5.32 21.55 -0.02
N HIS A 347 -5.67 20.57 -0.82
CA HIS A 347 -5.01 20.25 -2.08
C HIS A 347 -5.94 20.52 -3.27
N ILE A 348 -5.39 21.03 -4.36
CA ILE A 348 -6.13 21.24 -5.59
C ILE A 348 -5.66 20.26 -6.65
N TYR A 349 -6.60 19.64 -7.32
CA TYR A 349 -6.37 18.66 -8.38
C TYR A 349 -6.98 19.14 -9.69
N ALA A 350 -6.30 18.84 -10.80
CA ALA A 350 -6.82 18.99 -12.15
C ALA A 350 -6.82 17.63 -12.84
N ASN A 351 -7.98 17.17 -13.29
CA ASN A 351 -8.15 15.84 -13.89
C ASN A 351 -7.59 14.70 -13.00
N GLY A 352 -7.79 14.81 -11.69
CA GLY A 352 -7.32 13.84 -10.68
C GLY A 352 -5.87 14.01 -10.23
N HIS A 353 -5.05 14.85 -10.88
CA HIS A 353 -3.64 15.05 -10.55
C HIS A 353 -3.42 16.30 -9.70
N LEU A 354 -2.55 16.21 -8.70
CA LEU A 354 -2.19 17.30 -7.81
C LEU A 354 -1.57 18.47 -8.59
N VAL A 355 -2.11 19.69 -8.38
CA VAL A 355 -1.61 20.91 -8.99
C VAL A 355 -0.74 21.67 -7.98
N SER A 356 0.42 22.12 -8.43
CA SER A 356 1.28 23.03 -7.67
C SER A 356 0.77 24.47 -7.77
N GLY A 357 0.43 25.08 -6.63
CA GLY A 357 0.12 26.50 -6.54
C GLY A 357 1.34 27.32 -6.08
N GLU A 358 1.38 28.61 -6.42
CA GLU A 358 2.36 29.58 -5.91
C GLU A 358 1.96 30.02 -4.49
N SER A 359 2.93 30.12 -3.55
CA SER A 359 2.65 30.64 -2.21
C SER A 359 2.14 32.07 -2.26
N ILE A 360 1.10 32.40 -1.48
CA ILE A 360 0.57 33.76 -1.36
C ILE A 360 1.56 34.66 -0.61
N ASP A 361 2.31 34.08 0.34
CA ASP A 361 3.40 34.75 1.04
C ASP A 361 4.64 34.77 0.14
N GLY A 362 4.73 35.77 -0.75
CA GLY A 362 5.93 36.11 -1.52
C GLY A 362 7.02 36.68 -0.62
N GLY A 363 7.42 35.95 0.42
CA GLY A 363 8.32 36.41 1.44
C GLY A 363 9.40 35.38 1.80
N ARG A 364 10.57 35.59 1.21
CA ARG A 364 11.91 35.38 1.78
C ARG A 364 12.07 34.13 2.66
N ALA A 365 12.67 33.08 2.08
CA ALA A 365 13.54 32.17 2.82
C ALA A 365 14.91 32.80 2.95
#